data_082af20038b7f564cfe8b29979cb8c3a
#
_entry.id   082af20038b7f564cfe8b29979cb8c3a
#
_cell.length_a   1.000
_cell.length_b   1.000
_cell.length_c   1.000
_cell.angle_alpha   90.00
_cell.angle_beta   90.00
_cell.angle_gamma   90.00
#
_symmetry.space_group_name_H-M   'P 1'
#
loop_
_entity.id
_entity.type
_entity.pdbx_description
1 polymer ?
#
loop_
_entity_poly.entity_id
_entity_poly.type
_entity_poly.pdbx_seq_one_letter_code
_entity_poly.pdbx_strand_id
1 'polypeptide(L)'
;YVYKHSIHHYCIKEWLALTDVNIAHKIQLMTSPPASMVKGISEQVFDGFCVGEPWNIQAKLEGYSLIVAASQNVIPKVADKVLAMTQEWAELHPCTVKALVNAVQKAQTDLKQRADLSQVWDMLVDYQIIQFECSAQRHVCDYHKIQNIIRNLVGASAKPQLADFIWLIEQIEKWDGVEISEIEKKQIAAQCMYAEMLFA
;
A
#
# COMPACT_ATOMS: atom_id res chain seq x y z
N TYR A 1 2.03 12.14 4.09
CA TYR A 1 2.08 10.93 3.26
C TYR A 1 3.49 10.32 3.26
N VAL A 2 3.62 9.08 2.77
CA VAL A 2 4.87 8.31 2.93
C VAL A 2 6.05 8.90 2.15
N TYR A 3 5.91 9.07 0.82
CA TYR A 3 6.91 9.73 -0.05
C TYR A 3 6.25 10.14 -1.38
N LYS A 4 6.91 11.04 -2.11
CA LYS A 4 6.45 11.49 -3.44
C LYS A 4 6.34 10.28 -4.39
N HIS A 5 5.30 10.26 -5.23
CA HIS A 5 4.95 9.17 -6.16
C HIS A 5 4.52 7.84 -5.50
N SER A 6 4.30 7.81 -4.18
CA SER A 6 3.65 6.66 -3.55
C SER A 6 2.15 6.64 -3.84
N ILE A 7 1.52 5.45 -3.77
CA ILE A 7 0.06 5.33 -3.82
C ILE A 7 -0.62 6.24 -2.78
N HIS A 8 -0.05 6.36 -1.59
CA HIS A 8 -0.54 7.24 -0.53
C HIS A 8 -0.52 8.72 -0.92
N HIS A 9 0.49 9.15 -1.70
CA HIS A 9 0.57 10.50 -2.24
C HIS A 9 -0.58 10.79 -3.21
N TYR A 10 -0.82 9.90 -4.15
CA TYR A 10 -1.90 10.08 -5.10
C TYR A 10 -3.27 9.91 -4.46
N CYS A 11 -3.42 8.98 -3.51
CA CYS A 11 -4.66 8.82 -2.76
C CYS A 11 -5.05 10.10 -2.02
N ILE A 12 -4.11 10.78 -1.33
CA ILE A 12 -4.42 12.04 -0.65
C ILE A 12 -4.71 13.18 -1.64
N LYS A 13 -4.02 13.22 -2.78
CA LYS A 13 -4.30 14.21 -3.84
C LYS A 13 -5.70 14.01 -4.44
N GLU A 14 -6.08 12.78 -4.77
CA GLU A 14 -7.42 12.45 -5.26
C GLU A 14 -8.49 12.79 -4.22
N TRP A 15 -8.25 12.47 -2.95
CA TRP A 15 -9.18 12.81 -1.87
C TRP A 15 -9.35 14.32 -1.71
N LEU A 16 -8.26 15.08 -1.76
CA LEU A 16 -8.31 16.55 -1.69
C LEU A 16 -9.01 17.16 -2.91
N ALA A 17 -8.91 16.54 -4.08
CA ALA A 17 -9.62 16.99 -5.28
C ALA A 17 -11.15 16.86 -5.17
N LEU A 18 -11.66 16.05 -4.25
CA LEU A 18 -13.09 15.98 -3.93
C LEU A 18 -13.55 17.10 -2.98
N THR A 19 -12.62 17.87 -2.45
CA THR A 19 -12.88 18.92 -1.47
C THR A 19 -12.97 20.28 -2.16
N ASP A 20 -13.56 21.27 -1.50
CA ASP A 20 -13.56 22.66 -1.97
C ASP A 20 -12.13 23.13 -2.24
N VAL A 21 -11.89 23.69 -3.43
CA VAL A 21 -10.58 24.16 -3.87
C VAL A 21 -9.95 25.17 -2.92
N ASN A 22 -10.76 26.02 -2.28
CA ASN A 22 -10.28 27.02 -1.31
C ASN A 22 -9.75 26.36 -0.02
N ILE A 23 -10.26 25.19 0.33
CA ILE A 23 -9.78 24.39 1.47
C ILE A 23 -8.52 23.62 1.04
N ALA A 24 -8.55 22.97 -0.12
CA ALA A 24 -7.44 22.17 -0.63
C ALA A 24 -6.15 23.00 -0.76
N HIS A 25 -6.23 24.25 -1.20
CA HIS A 25 -5.07 25.15 -1.31
C HIS A 25 -4.42 25.53 0.03
N LYS A 26 -5.11 25.37 1.14
CA LYS A 26 -4.56 25.67 2.49
C LYS A 26 -3.80 24.50 3.09
N ILE A 27 -3.87 23.31 2.47
CA ILE A 27 -3.27 22.09 2.97
C ILE A 27 -1.85 21.97 2.46
N GLN A 28 -0.90 21.88 3.38
CA GLN A 28 0.49 21.59 3.05
C GLN A 28 0.76 20.10 3.14
N LEU A 29 1.20 19.50 2.05
CA LEU A 29 1.57 18.10 1.98
C LEU A 29 3.05 17.91 2.32
N MET A 30 3.35 17.07 3.30
CA MET A 30 4.71 16.73 3.69
C MET A 30 4.93 15.21 3.70
N THR A 31 6.17 14.78 3.58
CA THR A 31 6.56 13.37 3.65
C THR A 31 6.99 12.98 5.05
N SER A 32 6.61 11.76 5.46
CA SER A 32 7.06 11.17 6.72
C SER A 32 7.11 9.64 6.59
N PRO A 33 8.09 8.96 7.19
CA PRO A 33 8.12 7.49 7.21
C PRO A 33 6.89 6.91 7.92
N PRO A 34 6.37 5.74 7.49
CA PRO A 34 5.22 5.10 8.13
C PRO A 34 5.35 4.95 9.65
N ALA A 35 6.50 4.48 10.12
CA ALA A 35 6.76 4.30 11.55
C ALA A 35 6.74 5.60 12.39
N SER A 36 6.87 6.76 11.72
CA SER A 36 6.83 8.08 12.39
C SER A 36 5.44 8.73 12.37
N MET A 37 4.46 8.13 11.67
CA MET A 37 3.14 8.75 11.47
C MET A 37 2.37 8.89 12.78
N VAL A 38 2.34 7.86 13.62
CA VAL A 38 1.62 7.86 14.90
C VAL A 38 2.24 8.87 15.87
N LYS A 39 3.58 8.88 15.96
CA LYS A 39 4.30 9.86 16.78
C LYS A 39 4.08 11.29 16.25
N GLY A 40 4.15 11.51 14.95
CA GLY A 40 3.98 12.83 14.36
C GLY A 40 2.62 13.45 14.64
N ILE A 41 1.53 12.67 14.60
CA ILE A 41 0.19 13.19 14.94
C ILE A 41 0.05 13.40 16.46
N SER A 42 0.61 12.53 17.30
CA SER A 42 0.58 12.69 18.75
C SER A 42 1.35 13.93 19.23
N GLU A 43 2.42 14.29 18.54
CA GLU A 43 3.25 15.49 18.81
C GLU A 43 2.77 16.74 18.03
N GLN A 44 1.66 16.64 17.29
CA GLN A 44 1.09 17.73 16.49
C GLN A 44 2.05 18.29 15.43
N VAL A 45 2.95 17.46 14.88
CA VAL A 45 3.82 17.83 13.75
C VAL A 45 3.00 18.00 12.48
N PHE A 46 1.89 17.26 12.36
CA PHE A 46 0.91 17.39 11.28
C PHE A 46 -0.50 17.04 11.79
N ASP A 47 -1.52 17.52 11.10
CA ASP A 47 -2.93 17.40 11.48
C ASP A 47 -3.59 16.11 10.98
N GLY A 48 -2.96 15.43 10.04
CA GLY A 48 -3.46 14.18 9.46
C GLY A 48 -2.43 13.49 8.60
N PHE A 49 -2.68 12.23 8.26
CA PHE A 49 -1.78 11.45 7.41
C PHE A 49 -2.53 10.43 6.55
N CYS A 50 -1.91 10.02 5.46
CA CYS A 50 -2.33 8.92 4.61
C CYS A 50 -1.21 7.89 4.54
N VAL A 51 -1.48 6.67 5.03
CA VAL A 51 -0.51 5.58 5.14
C VAL A 51 -1.24 4.23 5.06
N GLY A 52 -0.51 3.17 4.75
CA GLY A 52 -1.03 1.80 4.86
C GLY A 52 -1.27 1.37 6.31
N GLU A 53 -2.13 0.39 6.51
CA GLU A 53 -2.29 -0.22 7.84
C GLU A 53 -1.01 -0.99 8.25
N PRO A 54 -0.72 -1.09 9.55
CA PRO A 54 -1.63 -0.88 10.70
C PRO A 54 -1.60 0.52 11.34
N TRP A 55 -0.84 1.46 10.81
CA TRP A 55 -0.56 2.77 11.43
C TRP A 55 -1.81 3.63 11.67
N ASN A 56 -2.80 3.59 10.76
CA ASN A 56 -4.06 4.32 10.97
C ASN A 56 -4.85 3.74 12.16
N ILE A 57 -4.90 2.42 12.27
CA ILE A 57 -5.58 1.74 13.37
C ILE A 57 -4.85 2.00 14.68
N GLN A 58 -3.51 1.98 14.68
CA GLN A 58 -2.71 2.31 15.86
C GLN A 58 -3.05 3.71 16.38
N ALA A 59 -2.95 4.73 15.52
CA ALA A 59 -3.23 6.12 15.92
C ALA A 59 -4.66 6.32 16.44
N LYS A 60 -5.62 5.59 15.87
CA LYS A 60 -7.01 5.56 16.33
C LYS A 60 -7.13 4.93 17.71
N LEU A 61 -6.53 3.77 17.93
CA LEU A 61 -6.62 3.03 19.22
C LEU A 61 -5.90 3.76 20.35
N GLU A 62 -4.81 4.45 20.03
CA GLU A 62 -4.09 5.31 20.98
C GLU A 62 -4.80 6.67 21.23
N GLY A 63 -5.91 6.94 20.53
CA GLY A 63 -6.74 8.12 20.76
C GLY A 63 -6.26 9.41 20.09
N TYR A 64 -5.26 9.33 19.19
CA TYR A 64 -4.68 10.50 18.53
C TYR A 64 -5.43 10.92 17.26
N SER A 65 -6.18 10.01 16.62
CA SER A 65 -6.82 10.29 15.33
C SER A 65 -8.13 9.54 15.12
N LEU A 66 -8.84 9.96 14.07
CA LEU A 66 -9.98 9.25 13.50
C LEU A 66 -9.66 8.88 12.05
N ILE A 67 -10.10 7.70 11.62
CA ILE A 67 -10.03 7.29 10.21
C ILE A 67 -11.20 7.92 9.47
N VAL A 68 -10.94 8.93 8.65
CA VAL A 68 -11.96 9.71 7.94
C VAL A 68 -12.32 9.18 6.57
N ALA A 69 -11.39 8.48 5.91
CA ALA A 69 -11.60 7.87 4.60
C ALA A 69 -10.73 6.62 4.43
N ALA A 70 -11.23 5.66 3.66
CA ALA A 70 -10.45 4.52 3.20
C ALA A 70 -10.10 4.70 1.72
N SER A 71 -8.91 4.26 1.29
CA SER A 71 -8.43 4.41 -0.08
C SER A 71 -9.41 3.87 -1.12
N GLN A 72 -10.09 2.78 -0.83
CA GLN A 72 -11.10 2.16 -1.71
C GLN A 72 -12.30 3.07 -2.04
N ASN A 73 -12.51 4.14 -1.27
CA ASN A 73 -13.56 5.12 -1.50
C ASN A 73 -13.06 6.32 -2.35
N VAL A 74 -11.78 6.36 -2.65
CA VAL A 74 -11.11 7.50 -3.29
C VAL A 74 -10.45 7.12 -4.60
N ILE A 75 -9.75 5.98 -4.62
CA ILE A 75 -9.01 5.48 -5.78
C ILE A 75 -9.49 4.06 -6.15
N PRO A 76 -9.34 3.64 -7.42
CA PRO A 76 -9.62 2.27 -7.81
C PRO A 76 -8.71 1.28 -7.06
N LYS A 77 -9.07 0.01 -7.11
CA LYS A 77 -8.23 -1.05 -6.56
C LYS A 77 -7.00 -1.24 -7.46
N VAL A 78 -5.85 -0.84 -6.96
CA VAL A 78 -4.55 -0.95 -7.64
C VAL A 78 -3.54 -1.65 -6.75
N ALA A 79 -2.46 -2.19 -7.33
CA ALA A 79 -1.37 -2.76 -6.57
C ALA A 79 -0.64 -1.67 -5.79
N ASP A 80 -0.53 -1.83 -4.47
CA ASP A 80 0.23 -0.91 -3.61
C ASP A 80 1.71 -1.31 -3.52
N LYS A 81 1.99 -2.60 -3.48
CA LYS A 81 3.35 -3.12 -3.34
C LYS A 81 3.62 -4.24 -4.32
N VAL A 82 4.83 -4.26 -4.84
CA VAL A 82 5.31 -5.28 -5.79
C VAL A 82 6.67 -5.82 -5.35
N LEU A 83 6.95 -7.07 -5.69
CA LEU A 83 8.31 -7.58 -5.64
C LEU A 83 9.06 -6.99 -6.83
N ALA A 84 10.08 -6.18 -6.57
CA ALA A 84 10.87 -5.50 -7.58
C ALA A 84 12.34 -5.91 -7.50
N MET A 85 12.98 -5.96 -8.67
CA MET A 85 14.41 -6.20 -8.83
C MET A 85 14.88 -5.55 -10.12
N THR A 86 16.20 -5.35 -10.28
CA THR A 86 16.74 -4.84 -11.54
C THR A 86 16.67 -5.93 -12.62
N GLN A 87 16.49 -5.51 -13.86
CA GLN A 87 16.46 -6.42 -15.01
C GLN A 87 17.75 -7.22 -15.09
N GLU A 88 18.90 -6.55 -14.98
CA GLU A 88 20.22 -7.20 -15.01
C GLU A 88 20.34 -8.31 -13.96
N TRP A 89 19.93 -8.04 -12.72
CA TRP A 89 19.98 -9.06 -11.67
C TRP A 89 19.05 -10.23 -11.96
N ALA A 90 17.85 -9.96 -12.47
CA ALA A 90 16.88 -11.00 -12.82
C ALA A 90 17.39 -11.92 -13.93
N GLU A 91 18.04 -11.35 -14.96
CA GLU A 91 18.62 -12.09 -16.08
C GLU A 91 19.81 -12.96 -15.64
N LEU A 92 20.61 -12.48 -14.69
CA LEU A 92 21.74 -13.24 -14.13
C LEU A 92 21.31 -14.33 -13.15
N HIS A 93 20.13 -14.22 -12.54
CA HIS A 93 19.66 -15.12 -11.46
C HIS A 93 18.24 -15.67 -11.68
N PRO A 94 17.90 -16.21 -12.86
CA PRO A 94 16.51 -16.59 -13.18
C PRO A 94 15.93 -17.65 -12.24
N CYS A 95 16.74 -18.61 -11.81
CA CYS A 95 16.29 -19.62 -10.84
C CYS A 95 15.94 -19.04 -9.48
N THR A 96 16.72 -18.06 -9.01
CA THR A 96 16.47 -17.36 -7.75
C THR A 96 15.22 -16.51 -7.85
N VAL A 97 15.02 -15.81 -8.95
CA VAL A 97 13.79 -15.03 -9.22
C VAL A 97 12.55 -15.94 -9.15
N LYS A 98 12.61 -17.07 -9.86
CA LYS A 98 11.50 -18.05 -9.84
C LYS A 98 11.23 -18.59 -8.42
N ALA A 99 12.27 -18.89 -7.66
CA ALA A 99 12.13 -19.36 -6.27
C ALA A 99 11.50 -18.29 -5.37
N LEU A 100 11.89 -17.02 -5.49
CA LEU A 100 11.32 -15.90 -4.74
C LEU A 100 9.84 -15.68 -5.09
N VAL A 101 9.50 -15.66 -6.37
CA VAL A 101 8.11 -15.52 -6.82
C VAL A 101 7.25 -16.65 -6.27
N ASN A 102 7.71 -17.89 -6.38
CA ASN A 102 6.99 -19.06 -5.86
C ASN A 102 6.82 -18.99 -4.32
N ALA A 103 7.85 -18.55 -3.60
CA ALA A 103 7.77 -18.40 -2.14
C ALA A 103 6.73 -17.34 -1.73
N VAL A 104 6.73 -16.18 -2.40
CA VAL A 104 5.73 -15.13 -2.15
C VAL A 104 4.32 -15.62 -2.48
N GLN A 105 4.11 -16.24 -3.64
CA GLN A 105 2.80 -16.78 -4.03
C GLN A 105 2.29 -17.85 -3.06
N LYS A 106 3.19 -18.74 -2.61
CA LYS A 106 2.84 -19.76 -1.61
C LYS A 106 2.42 -19.11 -0.29
N ALA A 107 3.22 -18.17 0.23
CA ALA A 107 2.88 -17.45 1.46
C ALA A 107 1.53 -16.73 1.35
N GLN A 108 1.24 -16.10 0.23
CA GLN A 108 -0.03 -15.43 -0.04
C GLN A 108 -1.20 -16.43 -0.08
N THR A 109 -1.01 -17.58 -0.71
CA THR A 109 -2.02 -18.64 -0.75
C THR A 109 -2.28 -19.20 0.64
N ASP A 110 -1.23 -19.48 1.40
CA ASP A 110 -1.32 -19.97 2.77
C ASP A 110 -2.08 -18.99 3.67
N LEU A 111 -1.81 -17.68 3.56
CA LEU A 111 -2.54 -16.64 4.31
C LEU A 111 -4.04 -16.63 4.00
N LYS A 112 -4.41 -16.77 2.72
CA LYS A 112 -5.82 -16.83 2.30
C LYS A 112 -6.56 -18.04 2.85
N GLN A 113 -5.89 -19.18 2.93
CA GLN A 113 -6.50 -20.46 3.30
C GLN A 113 -6.53 -20.68 4.81
N ARG A 114 -5.74 -19.92 5.59
CA ARG A 114 -5.72 -20.09 7.05
C ARG A 114 -7.05 -19.70 7.69
N ALA A 115 -7.63 -20.61 8.45
CA ALA A 115 -8.79 -20.34 9.28
C ALA A 115 -8.43 -19.44 10.48
N ASP A 116 -7.26 -19.69 11.09
CA ASP A 116 -6.71 -18.95 12.23
C ASP A 116 -5.44 -18.19 11.83
N LEU A 117 -5.40 -16.93 12.17
CA LEU A 117 -4.26 -16.02 11.94
C LEU A 117 -3.50 -15.64 13.21
N SER A 118 -3.74 -16.33 14.35
CA SER A 118 -3.08 -16.02 15.62
C SER A 118 -1.55 -16.09 15.50
N GLN A 119 -1.01 -17.16 14.90
CA GLN A 119 0.43 -17.29 14.67
C GLN A 119 1.00 -16.21 13.75
N VAL A 120 0.22 -15.73 12.76
CA VAL A 120 0.64 -14.63 11.88
C VAL A 120 0.64 -13.33 12.67
N TRP A 121 -0.35 -13.13 13.54
CA TRP A 121 -0.40 -11.99 14.44
C TRP A 121 0.81 -11.97 15.39
N ASP A 122 1.09 -13.08 16.06
CA ASP A 122 2.24 -13.20 16.97
C ASP A 122 3.56 -12.89 16.25
N MET A 123 3.72 -13.42 15.02
CA MET A 123 4.88 -13.11 14.18
C MET A 123 4.98 -11.61 13.85
N LEU A 124 3.88 -10.93 13.53
CA LEU A 124 3.88 -9.49 13.26
C LEU A 124 4.23 -8.67 14.51
N VAL A 125 3.86 -9.14 15.69
CA VAL A 125 4.27 -8.53 16.96
C VAL A 125 5.76 -8.78 17.21
N ASP A 126 6.24 -10.00 17.05
CA ASP A 126 7.65 -10.37 17.26
C ASP A 126 8.59 -9.60 16.31
N TYR A 127 8.17 -9.40 15.06
CA TYR A 127 8.91 -8.57 14.10
C TYR A 127 8.65 -7.05 14.25
N GLN A 128 7.95 -6.65 15.32
CA GLN A 128 7.67 -5.24 15.63
C GLN A 128 6.90 -4.50 14.49
N ILE A 129 6.12 -5.21 13.72
CA ILE A 129 5.20 -4.61 12.73
C ILE A 129 3.95 -4.08 13.45
N ILE A 130 3.47 -4.82 14.45
CA ILE A 130 2.40 -4.40 15.37
C ILE A 130 3.05 -4.06 16.70
N GLN A 131 3.03 -2.78 17.06
CA GLN A 131 3.69 -2.24 18.26
C GLN A 131 2.70 -1.62 19.26
N PHE A 132 1.42 -1.90 19.11
CA PHE A 132 0.34 -1.34 19.91
C PHE A 132 -0.59 -2.43 20.44
N GLU A 133 -1.28 -2.14 21.53
CA GLU A 133 -2.23 -3.10 22.12
C GLU A 133 -3.51 -3.19 21.25
N CYS A 134 -3.70 -4.33 20.60
CA CYS A 134 -4.93 -4.64 19.89
C CYS A 134 -5.32 -6.10 20.15
N SER A 135 -6.40 -6.32 20.83
CA SER A 135 -6.87 -7.66 21.20
C SER A 135 -8.27 -7.95 20.68
N ALA A 136 -8.54 -9.23 20.44
CA ALA A 136 -9.85 -9.70 20.01
C ALA A 136 -10.95 -9.39 21.03
N GLN A 137 -10.61 -9.25 22.31
CA GLN A 137 -11.57 -8.99 23.40
C GLN A 137 -11.90 -7.51 23.56
N ARG A 138 -10.87 -6.64 23.49
CA ARG A 138 -11.04 -5.19 23.74
C ARG A 138 -11.30 -4.39 22.46
N HIS A 139 -10.73 -4.81 21.34
CA HIS A 139 -10.72 -4.06 20.09
C HIS A 139 -11.28 -4.90 18.93
N VAL A 140 -12.40 -5.57 19.17
CA VAL A 140 -12.98 -6.61 18.27
C VAL A 140 -13.02 -6.15 16.81
N CYS A 141 -13.56 -4.96 16.54
CA CYS A 141 -13.71 -4.46 15.16
C CYS A 141 -12.37 -4.21 14.47
N ASP A 142 -11.43 -3.56 15.18
CA ASP A 142 -10.14 -3.19 14.61
C ASP A 142 -9.23 -4.42 14.50
N TYR A 143 -9.29 -5.34 15.45
CA TYR A 143 -8.60 -6.63 15.39
C TYR A 143 -9.04 -7.44 14.16
N HIS A 144 -10.35 -7.61 13.96
CA HIS A 144 -10.88 -8.28 12.77
C HIS A 144 -10.57 -7.55 11.47
N LYS A 145 -10.56 -6.20 11.48
CA LYS A 145 -10.17 -5.41 10.32
C LYS A 145 -8.73 -5.70 9.92
N ILE A 146 -7.78 -5.73 10.87
CA ILE A 146 -6.38 -6.04 10.59
C ILE A 146 -6.25 -7.49 10.06
N GLN A 147 -6.91 -8.45 10.69
CA GLN A 147 -6.91 -9.84 10.21
C GLN A 147 -7.45 -9.96 8.78
N ASN A 148 -8.51 -9.25 8.46
CA ASN A 148 -9.06 -9.24 7.11
C ASN A 148 -8.10 -8.60 6.10
N ILE A 149 -7.37 -7.57 6.49
CA ILE A 149 -6.31 -6.97 5.66
C ILE A 149 -5.21 -7.99 5.40
N ILE A 150 -4.70 -8.67 6.43
CA ILE A 150 -3.67 -9.72 6.30
C ILE A 150 -4.15 -10.83 5.35
N ARG A 151 -5.37 -11.32 5.53
CA ARG A 151 -5.95 -12.38 4.69
C ARG A 151 -6.12 -11.96 3.24
N ASN A 152 -6.36 -10.67 2.99
CA ASN A 152 -6.63 -10.10 1.68
C ASN A 152 -5.45 -9.27 1.12
N LEU A 153 -4.24 -9.46 1.65
CA LEU A 153 -3.02 -8.80 1.14
C LEU A 153 -2.82 -9.03 -0.35
N VAL A 154 -3.31 -10.14 -0.86
CA VAL A 154 -3.30 -10.43 -2.28
C VAL A 154 -4.70 -10.20 -2.82
N GLY A 155 -4.83 -9.42 -3.84
CA GLY A 155 -6.06 -9.25 -4.60
C GLY A 155 -6.54 -10.55 -5.27
N ALA A 156 -7.29 -10.44 -6.32
CA ALA A 156 -7.76 -11.58 -7.11
C ALA A 156 -6.61 -12.35 -7.77
N SER A 157 -5.49 -11.67 -8.06
CA SER A 157 -4.29 -12.25 -8.63
C SER A 157 -3.03 -11.71 -7.95
N ALA A 158 -2.05 -12.58 -7.72
CA ALA A 158 -0.70 -12.18 -7.32
C ALA A 158 0.14 -11.71 -8.53
N LYS A 159 -0.34 -11.94 -9.76
CA LYS A 159 0.33 -11.50 -10.98
C LYS A 159 0.13 -10.00 -11.15
N PRO A 160 1.19 -9.22 -11.41
CA PRO A 160 1.07 -7.80 -11.74
C PRO A 160 0.13 -7.59 -12.93
N GLN A 161 -0.70 -6.57 -12.86
CA GLN A 161 -1.62 -6.22 -13.93
C GLN A 161 -1.13 -4.95 -14.64
N LEU A 162 -1.17 -4.94 -15.96
CA LEU A 162 -0.78 -3.77 -16.76
C LEU A 162 -1.57 -2.52 -16.35
N ALA A 163 -2.84 -2.70 -16.01
CA ALA A 163 -3.72 -1.63 -15.58
C ALA A 163 -3.23 -0.91 -14.31
N ASP A 164 -2.58 -1.61 -13.38
CA ASP A 164 -2.04 -1.01 -12.15
C ASP A 164 -0.93 0.02 -12.48
N PHE A 165 -0.06 -0.33 -13.42
CA PHE A 165 1.03 0.55 -13.86
C PHE A 165 0.50 1.71 -14.71
N ILE A 166 -0.45 1.46 -15.61
CA ILE A 166 -1.08 2.51 -16.42
C ILE A 166 -1.75 3.53 -15.51
N TRP A 167 -2.55 3.09 -14.53
CA TRP A 167 -3.17 4.00 -13.59
C TRP A 167 -2.15 4.88 -12.86
N LEU A 168 -1.02 4.29 -12.41
CA LEU A 168 0.03 5.06 -11.73
C LEU A 168 0.67 6.10 -12.66
N ILE A 169 0.91 5.76 -13.92
CA ILE A 169 1.44 6.69 -14.93
C ILE A 169 0.45 7.83 -15.17
N GLU A 170 -0.85 7.54 -15.24
CA GLU A 170 -1.91 8.55 -15.36
C GLU A 170 -1.95 9.50 -14.16
N GLN A 171 -1.67 8.99 -12.94
CA GLN A 171 -1.54 9.84 -11.76
C GLN A 171 -0.32 10.77 -11.84
N ILE A 172 0.81 10.27 -12.35
CA ILE A 172 2.00 11.09 -12.60
C ILE A 172 1.68 12.18 -13.61
N GLU A 173 1.06 11.84 -14.74
CA GLU A 173 0.62 12.79 -15.76
C GLU A 173 -0.30 13.88 -15.17
N LYS A 174 -1.36 13.45 -14.48
CA LYS A 174 -2.36 14.35 -13.90
C LYS A 174 -1.79 15.33 -12.88
N TRP A 175 -0.91 14.84 -12.00
CA TRP A 175 -0.49 15.59 -10.82
C TRP A 175 0.88 16.25 -10.92
N ASP A 176 1.73 15.77 -11.81
CA ASP A 176 3.06 16.36 -12.04
C ASP A 176 3.13 17.16 -13.36
N GLY A 177 2.05 17.18 -14.14
CA GLY A 177 1.94 17.97 -15.38
C GLY A 177 2.85 17.46 -16.50
N VAL A 178 3.11 16.16 -16.54
CA VAL A 178 3.89 15.50 -17.60
C VAL A 178 2.91 14.98 -18.65
N GLU A 179 3.11 15.30 -19.92
CA GLU A 179 2.34 14.74 -21.01
C GLU A 179 2.97 13.43 -21.49
N ILE A 180 2.21 12.33 -21.47
CA ILE A 180 2.65 11.00 -21.88
C ILE A 180 1.61 10.43 -22.84
N SER A 181 2.01 10.06 -24.06
CA SER A 181 1.07 9.49 -25.03
C SER A 181 0.58 8.10 -24.58
N GLU A 182 -0.60 7.70 -25.04
CA GLU A 182 -1.19 6.38 -24.73
C GLU A 182 -0.29 5.20 -25.14
N ILE A 183 0.51 5.37 -26.20
CA ILE A 183 1.46 4.38 -26.66
C ILE A 183 2.62 4.27 -25.66
N GLU A 184 3.17 5.40 -25.25
CA GLU A 184 4.27 5.45 -24.26
C GLU A 184 3.83 4.91 -22.89
N LYS A 185 2.62 5.23 -22.42
CA LYS A 185 2.06 4.67 -21.16
C LYS A 185 2.10 3.14 -21.19
N LYS A 186 1.61 2.53 -22.27
CA LYS A 186 1.60 1.08 -22.44
C LYS A 186 3.00 0.48 -22.53
N GLN A 187 3.92 1.17 -23.22
CA GLN A 187 5.31 0.73 -23.31
C GLN A 187 6.03 0.77 -21.97
N ILE A 188 5.91 1.88 -21.23
CA ILE A 188 6.50 2.03 -19.89
C ILE A 188 5.92 0.98 -18.95
N ALA A 189 4.59 0.83 -18.92
CA ALA A 189 3.94 -0.16 -18.07
C ALA A 189 4.41 -1.59 -18.38
N ALA A 190 4.53 -1.94 -19.66
CA ALA A 190 5.02 -3.26 -20.08
C ALA A 190 6.49 -3.49 -19.67
N GLN A 191 7.35 -2.46 -19.79
CA GLN A 191 8.75 -2.55 -19.38
C GLN A 191 8.92 -2.74 -17.87
N CYS A 192 7.98 -2.24 -17.05
CA CYS A 192 7.98 -2.46 -15.61
C CYS A 192 7.52 -3.87 -15.21
N MET A 193 7.02 -4.66 -16.15
CA MET A 193 6.48 -5.99 -15.88
C MET A 193 7.39 -7.09 -16.42
N TYR A 194 8.11 -7.75 -15.54
CA TYR A 194 8.91 -8.96 -15.89
C TYR A 194 8.04 -10.25 -15.90
N ALA A 195 6.71 -10.10 -16.05
CA ALA A 195 5.75 -11.17 -15.73
C ALA A 195 5.69 -12.32 -16.76
N GLU A 196 6.03 -12.08 -18.03
CA GLU A 196 5.78 -13.09 -19.07
C GLU A 196 6.67 -14.33 -18.99
N MET A 197 7.87 -14.21 -18.44
CA MET A 197 8.82 -15.33 -18.30
C MET A 197 8.67 -16.16 -17.03
N LEU A 198 7.94 -15.66 -16.01
CA LEU A 198 7.85 -16.29 -14.70
C LEU A 198 6.57 -17.08 -14.48
N PHE A 199 5.56 -16.86 -15.31
CA PHE A 199 4.23 -17.48 -15.18
C PHE A 199 3.86 -18.39 -16.39
N ALA A 200 4.82 -18.65 -17.25
CA ALA A 200 4.71 -19.61 -18.36
C ALA A 200 5.15 -21.04 -17.87
#